data_27282bd14a498ca0166b8357ecdb3325
#
_entry.id   27282bd14a498ca0166b8357ecdb3325
#
_cell.length_a   1.000
_cell.length_b   1.000
_cell.length_c   1.000
_cell.angle_alpha   90.00
_cell.angle_beta   90.00
_cell.angle_gamma   90.00
#
_symmetry.space_group_name_H-M   'P 1'
#
loop_
_entity.id
_entity.type
_entity.pdbx_description
1 polymer ?
#
loop_
_entity_poly.entity_id
_entity_poly.type
_entity_poly.pdbx_seq_one_letter_code
_entity_poly.pdbx_strand_id
1 'polypeptide(L)'
;MTRPSRALIAVVVLALVGAGGAALLVWWTGGSVGPVVVREVCTADVDGQTTTVSPEQAAHAATIAAVAEERGLPARAVTIALATAYQESDLRNLDHGDRDSLGLFQQRPSQGWGTPEQIQDPAYAVGRFYDTLVQIPDYRELDITVAAQQVQRSAYPEAYADHEADARVLASALSGNSPAALTCSIRAASYEAQVEEPDGLTARARAVRDELDATFSGLEVSGYQAGGIDSGHVSGSAHYDGRALDVFFRPHDDPELNRSGWVVAHWLVANADRLGVATVIYDAQIWTARRSAQGWRPYAHPSGNTSDPTLQHLDHVHVDVARGS
;
A
#
# COMPACT_ATOMS: atom_id res chain seq x y z
N MET A 1 52.58 -48.81 4.19
CA MET A 1 51.37 -48.64 5.01
C MET A 1 51.58 -47.43 5.93
N THR A 2 51.15 -46.26 5.47
CA THR A 2 51.28 -45.00 6.20
C THR A 2 50.04 -44.83 7.10
N ARG A 3 50.24 -44.72 8.40
CA ARG A 3 49.20 -44.46 9.37
C ARG A 3 48.63 -43.04 9.15
N PRO A 4 47.31 -42.85 9.08
CA PRO A 4 46.72 -41.51 9.00
C PRO A 4 47.10 -40.70 10.23
N SER A 5 47.44 -39.42 10.05
CA SER A 5 47.88 -38.57 11.11
C SER A 5 46.75 -38.33 12.13
N ARG A 6 47.12 -38.34 13.42
CA ARG A 6 46.17 -38.11 14.56
C ARG A 6 45.38 -36.79 14.45
N ALA A 7 45.83 -35.86 13.67
CA ALA A 7 45.15 -34.60 13.39
C ALA A 7 43.88 -34.75 12.52
N LEU A 8 43.86 -35.70 11.57
CA LEU A 8 42.67 -35.92 10.71
C LEU A 8 41.53 -36.60 11.53
N ILE A 9 41.88 -37.46 12.50
CA ILE A 9 40.89 -38.11 13.33
C ILE A 9 40.26 -37.13 14.31
N ALA A 10 41.03 -36.15 14.82
CA ALA A 10 40.50 -35.12 15.72
C ALA A 10 39.51 -34.18 15.01
N VAL A 11 39.75 -33.80 13.74
CA VAL A 11 38.85 -32.94 12.97
C VAL A 11 37.54 -33.66 12.62
N VAL A 12 37.59 -34.95 12.28
CA VAL A 12 36.39 -35.73 11.95
C VAL A 12 35.56 -35.99 13.22
N VAL A 13 36.18 -36.24 14.36
CA VAL A 13 35.44 -36.42 15.64
C VAL A 13 34.80 -35.09 16.09
N LEU A 14 35.46 -33.93 15.94
CA LEU A 14 34.88 -32.63 16.26
C LEU A 14 33.72 -32.28 15.36
N ALA A 15 33.77 -32.60 14.03
CA ALA A 15 32.68 -32.39 13.13
C ALA A 15 31.46 -33.27 13.43
N LEU A 16 31.67 -34.50 13.83
CA LEU A 16 30.57 -35.41 14.22
C LEU A 16 29.96 -35.04 15.56
N VAL A 17 30.75 -34.58 16.53
CA VAL A 17 30.23 -34.10 17.84
C VAL A 17 29.47 -32.77 17.65
N GLY A 18 29.92 -31.88 16.76
CA GLY A 18 29.23 -30.64 16.43
C GLY A 18 27.86 -30.88 15.77
N ALA A 19 27.80 -31.78 14.78
CA ALA A 19 26.56 -32.15 14.11
C ALA A 19 25.58 -32.93 15.03
N GLY A 20 26.11 -33.85 15.85
CA GLY A 20 25.33 -34.59 16.85
C GLY A 20 24.82 -33.67 17.96
N GLY A 21 25.62 -32.69 18.40
CA GLY A 21 25.23 -31.71 19.43
C GLY A 21 24.13 -30.78 18.96
N ALA A 22 24.18 -30.32 17.74
CA ALA A 22 23.13 -29.47 17.14
C ALA A 22 21.82 -30.24 16.94
N ALA A 23 21.89 -31.52 16.52
CA ALA A 23 20.73 -32.39 16.36
C ALA A 23 20.12 -32.75 17.73
N LEU A 24 20.92 -32.98 18.77
CA LEU A 24 20.44 -33.24 20.12
C LEU A 24 19.84 -31.98 20.80
N LEU A 25 20.39 -30.78 20.53
CA LEU A 25 19.80 -29.52 21.02
C LEU A 25 18.42 -29.26 20.42
N VAL A 26 18.26 -29.50 19.11
CA VAL A 26 16.97 -29.36 18.41
C VAL A 26 15.95 -30.38 18.92
N TRP A 27 16.40 -31.59 19.28
CA TRP A 27 15.51 -32.62 19.81
C TRP A 27 15.16 -32.41 21.29
N TRP A 28 16.05 -31.79 22.08
CA TRP A 28 15.84 -31.56 23.51
C TRP A 28 15.06 -30.29 23.84
N THR A 29 15.07 -29.28 22.92
CA THR A 29 14.29 -28.06 23.13
C THR A 29 12.81 -28.26 22.84
N GLY A 30 12.39 -29.41 22.27
CA GLY A 30 10.96 -29.74 22.06
C GLY A 30 10.11 -28.60 21.48
N GLY A 31 10.77 -27.55 21.06
CA GLY A 31 10.15 -26.40 20.46
C GLY A 31 9.63 -26.80 19.08
N SER A 32 8.33 -27.14 19.01
CA SER A 32 7.63 -26.93 17.78
C SER A 32 7.96 -25.49 17.36
N VAL A 33 8.73 -25.32 16.28
CA VAL A 33 8.78 -24.02 15.59
C VAL A 33 7.33 -23.80 15.19
N GLY A 34 6.59 -23.07 16.00
CA GLY A 34 5.23 -22.69 15.69
C GLY A 34 5.25 -22.06 14.29
N PRO A 35 4.16 -22.10 13.54
CA PRO A 35 4.12 -21.48 12.23
C PRO A 35 4.73 -20.08 12.36
N VAL A 36 5.73 -19.76 11.54
CA VAL A 36 6.29 -18.42 11.47
C VAL A 36 5.10 -17.52 11.09
N VAL A 37 4.57 -16.82 12.07
CA VAL A 37 3.49 -15.86 11.82
C VAL A 37 4.13 -14.72 11.06
N VAL A 38 4.04 -14.76 9.73
CA VAL A 38 4.41 -13.64 8.89
C VAL A 38 3.44 -12.51 9.27
N ARG A 39 3.95 -11.53 9.99
CA ARG A 39 3.17 -10.35 10.34
C ARG A 39 3.00 -9.54 9.07
N GLU A 40 1.76 -9.33 8.66
CA GLU A 40 1.42 -8.45 7.56
C GLU A 40 1.73 -7.02 7.98
N VAL A 41 2.51 -6.33 7.16
CA VAL A 41 3.01 -4.99 7.47
C VAL A 41 3.25 -4.22 6.17
N CYS A 42 2.88 -2.96 6.17
CA CYS A 42 3.25 -2.01 5.12
C CYS A 42 4.39 -1.13 5.63
N THR A 43 5.35 -0.86 4.78
CA THR A 43 6.54 -0.04 5.09
C THR A 43 6.66 1.05 4.05
N ALA A 44 6.78 2.28 4.49
CA ALA A 44 7.24 3.38 3.67
C ALA A 44 8.71 3.67 4.00
N ASP A 45 9.55 3.83 2.98
CA ASP A 45 10.97 4.19 3.11
C ASP A 45 11.25 5.38 2.19
N VAL A 46 11.67 6.48 2.77
CA VAL A 46 12.01 7.72 2.06
C VAL A 46 13.36 8.19 2.57
N ASP A 47 14.37 8.16 1.71
CA ASP A 47 15.76 8.58 2.03
C ASP A 47 16.33 7.88 3.27
N GLY A 48 15.96 6.61 3.50
CA GLY A 48 16.40 5.81 4.64
C GLY A 48 15.64 6.10 5.94
N GLN A 49 14.63 6.96 5.91
CA GLN A 49 13.66 7.10 6.99
C GLN A 49 12.50 6.15 6.73
N THR A 50 12.26 5.24 7.67
CA THR A 50 11.26 4.18 7.53
C THR A 50 10.15 4.32 8.55
N THR A 51 8.93 4.11 8.08
CA THR A 51 7.74 3.97 8.93
C THR A 51 7.00 2.70 8.59
N THR A 52 6.44 2.04 9.59
CA THR A 52 5.68 0.78 9.42
C THR A 52 4.28 0.91 9.98
N VAL A 53 3.31 0.41 9.22
CA VAL A 53 1.88 0.40 9.57
C VAL A 53 1.26 -0.96 9.24
N SER A 54 0.11 -1.28 9.84
CA SER A 54 -0.67 -2.45 9.41
C SER A 54 -1.27 -2.22 8.01
N PRO A 55 -1.72 -3.27 7.30
CA PRO A 55 -2.44 -3.11 6.03
C PRO A 55 -3.69 -2.22 6.15
N GLU A 56 -4.45 -2.33 7.24
CA GLU A 56 -5.60 -1.47 7.53
C GLU A 56 -5.20 0.02 7.64
N GLN A 57 -4.16 0.31 8.42
CA GLN A 57 -3.65 1.67 8.58
C GLN A 57 -3.10 2.23 7.25
N ALA A 58 -2.43 1.39 6.45
CA ALA A 58 -1.94 1.76 5.13
C ALA A 58 -3.08 2.12 4.16
N ALA A 59 -4.17 1.35 4.18
CA ALA A 59 -5.36 1.62 3.37
C ALA A 59 -5.99 2.96 3.74
N HIS A 60 -6.13 3.26 5.04
CA HIS A 60 -6.64 4.55 5.50
C HIS A 60 -5.69 5.71 5.17
N ALA A 61 -4.38 5.52 5.33
CA ALA A 61 -3.38 6.51 4.94
C ALA A 61 -3.43 6.79 3.42
N ALA A 62 -3.61 5.75 2.60
CA ALA A 62 -3.78 5.88 1.16
C ALA A 62 -5.08 6.61 0.79
N THR A 63 -6.18 6.39 1.53
CA THR A 63 -7.42 7.16 1.36
C THR A 63 -7.20 8.65 1.67
N ILE A 64 -6.45 8.98 2.73
CA ILE A 64 -6.10 10.37 3.07
C ILE A 64 -5.33 11.03 1.91
N ALA A 65 -4.35 10.34 1.32
CA ALA A 65 -3.57 10.86 0.21
C ALA A 65 -4.41 10.97 -1.09
N ALA A 66 -5.25 9.98 -1.38
CA ALA A 66 -6.11 9.98 -2.57
C ALA A 66 -7.11 11.15 -2.56
N VAL A 67 -7.76 11.41 -1.43
CA VAL A 67 -8.68 12.58 -1.30
C VAL A 67 -7.93 13.89 -1.43
N ALA A 68 -6.67 13.97 -0.99
CA ALA A 68 -5.84 15.16 -1.20
C ALA A 68 -5.48 15.34 -2.69
N GLU A 69 -5.12 14.27 -3.38
CA GLU A 69 -4.84 14.26 -4.83
C GLU A 69 -6.03 14.77 -5.63
N GLU A 70 -7.22 14.22 -5.39
CA GLU A 70 -8.46 14.63 -6.03
C GLU A 70 -8.80 16.12 -5.82
N ARG A 71 -8.31 16.70 -4.73
CA ARG A 71 -8.52 18.11 -4.39
C ARG A 71 -7.37 19.03 -4.79
N GLY A 72 -6.33 18.51 -5.43
CA GLY A 72 -5.12 19.25 -5.78
C GLY A 72 -4.38 19.80 -4.56
N LEU A 73 -4.45 19.13 -3.41
CA LEU A 73 -3.80 19.55 -2.18
C LEU A 73 -2.34 19.07 -2.14
N PRO A 74 -1.42 19.86 -1.58
CA PRO A 74 -0.01 19.48 -1.49
C PRO A 74 0.23 18.35 -0.46
N ALA A 75 1.35 17.64 -0.59
CA ALA A 75 1.78 16.61 0.36
C ALA A 75 1.82 17.11 1.82
N ARG A 76 2.01 18.42 2.04
CA ARG A 76 1.91 19.01 3.38
C ARG A 76 0.53 18.86 4.01
N ALA A 77 -0.54 19.00 3.22
CA ALA A 77 -1.90 18.74 3.71
C ALA A 77 -2.06 17.27 4.12
N VAL A 78 -1.50 16.35 3.33
CA VAL A 78 -1.46 14.91 3.64
C VAL A 78 -0.71 14.67 4.95
N THR A 79 0.45 15.31 5.15
CA THR A 79 1.22 15.20 6.40
C THR A 79 0.40 15.64 7.62
N ILE A 80 -0.30 16.79 7.52
CA ILE A 80 -1.14 17.32 8.62
C ILE A 80 -2.26 16.31 8.92
N ALA A 81 -2.96 15.80 7.91
CA ALA A 81 -4.04 14.85 8.08
C ALA A 81 -3.56 13.51 8.67
N LEU A 82 -2.42 12.99 8.18
CA LEU A 82 -1.83 11.75 8.71
C LEU A 82 -1.41 11.90 10.18
N ALA A 83 -0.69 12.96 10.52
CA ALA A 83 -0.30 13.22 11.92
C ALA A 83 -1.53 13.34 12.83
N THR A 84 -2.59 13.96 12.32
CA THR A 84 -3.86 14.07 13.05
C THR A 84 -4.51 12.69 13.23
N ALA A 85 -4.67 11.93 12.17
CA ALA A 85 -5.31 10.61 12.23
C ALA A 85 -4.51 9.60 13.09
N TYR A 86 -3.18 9.70 13.10
CA TYR A 86 -2.35 8.94 14.03
C TYR A 86 -2.71 9.24 15.48
N GLN A 87 -2.73 10.51 15.85
CA GLN A 87 -3.01 10.94 17.22
C GLN A 87 -4.44 10.59 17.65
N GLU A 88 -5.42 10.75 16.77
CA GLU A 88 -6.84 10.59 17.10
C GLU A 88 -7.26 9.11 17.16
N SER A 89 -6.71 8.25 16.31
CA SER A 89 -7.21 6.87 16.14
C SER A 89 -6.13 5.84 15.83
N ASP A 90 -4.87 6.22 15.80
CA ASP A 90 -3.79 5.36 15.29
C ASP A 90 -4.08 4.91 13.84
N LEU A 91 -4.56 5.83 12.99
CA LEU A 91 -5.00 5.56 11.60
C LEU A 91 -6.08 4.47 11.48
N ARG A 92 -6.93 4.28 12.49
CA ARG A 92 -8.01 3.30 12.48
C ARG A 92 -9.36 3.97 12.41
N ASN A 93 -10.28 3.37 11.66
CA ASN A 93 -11.65 3.88 11.58
C ASN A 93 -12.50 3.37 12.75
N LEU A 94 -12.34 4.00 13.92
CA LEU A 94 -12.96 3.57 15.17
C LEU A 94 -14.46 3.85 15.18
N ASP A 95 -15.27 2.89 15.63
CA ASP A 95 -16.73 3.02 15.81
C ASP A 95 -17.12 3.60 17.17
N HIS A 96 -16.13 4.04 17.95
CA HIS A 96 -16.27 4.59 19.29
C HIS A 96 -15.18 5.64 19.58
N GLY A 97 -15.37 6.44 20.63
CA GLY A 97 -14.41 7.44 21.09
C GLY A 97 -14.90 8.15 22.35
N ASP A 98 -14.25 9.27 22.71
CA ASP A 98 -14.76 10.10 23.81
C ASP A 98 -16.09 10.76 23.39
N ARG A 99 -17.09 10.62 24.25
CA ARG A 99 -18.47 11.10 24.02
C ARG A 99 -19.07 10.47 22.75
N ASP A 100 -19.29 11.26 21.69
CA ASP A 100 -19.84 10.85 20.41
C ASP A 100 -18.81 10.89 19.27
N SER A 101 -17.50 10.82 19.60
CA SER A 101 -16.41 10.83 18.61
C SER A 101 -16.33 9.51 17.84
N LEU A 102 -16.11 9.60 16.53
CA LEU A 102 -16.07 8.46 15.61
C LEU A 102 -14.98 8.64 14.53
N GLY A 103 -14.58 7.52 13.94
CA GLY A 103 -13.80 7.49 12.73
C GLY A 103 -12.32 7.83 12.89
N LEU A 104 -11.66 8.02 11.76
CA LEU A 104 -10.21 8.29 11.65
C LEU A 104 -9.76 9.53 12.42
N PHE A 105 -10.59 10.57 12.48
CA PHE A 105 -10.25 11.86 13.07
C PHE A 105 -11.00 12.13 14.37
N GLN A 106 -11.66 11.11 14.93
CA GLN A 106 -12.50 11.27 16.13
C GLN A 106 -13.45 12.47 16.03
N GLN A 107 -14.08 12.60 14.85
CA GLN A 107 -15.04 13.65 14.54
C GLN A 107 -16.35 13.41 15.30
N ARG A 108 -17.04 14.49 15.68
CA ARG A 108 -18.23 14.41 16.52
C ARG A 108 -19.47 14.86 15.77
N PRO A 109 -20.51 14.00 15.64
CA PRO A 109 -21.82 14.40 15.08
C PRO A 109 -22.40 15.61 15.77
N SER A 110 -22.33 15.68 17.11
CA SER A 110 -22.83 16.82 17.89
C SER A 110 -22.14 18.16 17.61
N GLN A 111 -20.96 18.11 16.92
CA GLN A 111 -20.19 19.30 16.55
C GLN A 111 -20.32 19.63 15.05
N GLY A 112 -21.22 18.96 14.33
CA GLY A 112 -21.52 19.27 12.93
C GLY A 112 -20.55 18.67 11.90
N TRP A 113 -19.77 17.65 12.28
CA TRP A 113 -18.87 16.98 11.35
C TRP A 113 -19.59 16.07 10.34
N GLY A 114 -20.83 15.64 10.64
CA GLY A 114 -21.66 14.78 9.81
C GLY A 114 -22.53 13.86 10.65
N THR A 115 -23.29 12.98 10.01
CA THR A 115 -23.98 11.89 10.72
C THR A 115 -22.97 10.80 11.11
N PRO A 116 -23.30 9.91 12.06
CA PRO A 116 -22.43 8.78 12.41
C PRO A 116 -22.02 7.94 11.19
N GLU A 117 -22.94 7.66 10.28
CA GLU A 117 -22.70 6.89 9.06
C GLU A 117 -21.74 7.60 8.11
N GLN A 118 -21.88 8.93 7.98
CA GLN A 118 -20.97 9.74 7.16
C GLN A 118 -19.56 9.79 7.75
N ILE A 119 -19.42 9.95 9.06
CA ILE A 119 -18.12 10.01 9.73
C ILE A 119 -17.41 8.64 9.66
N GLN A 120 -18.18 7.55 9.66
CA GLN A 120 -17.64 6.18 9.49
C GLN A 120 -17.23 5.86 8.04
N ASP A 121 -17.56 6.69 7.07
CA ASP A 121 -16.98 6.65 5.73
C ASP A 121 -15.63 7.40 5.74
N PRO A 122 -14.49 6.71 5.57
CA PRO A 122 -13.17 7.33 5.60
C PRO A 122 -13.00 8.45 4.57
N ALA A 123 -13.52 8.30 3.36
CA ALA A 123 -13.40 9.32 2.32
C ALA A 123 -14.18 10.60 2.67
N TYR A 124 -15.39 10.45 3.22
CA TYR A 124 -16.15 11.57 3.73
C TYR A 124 -15.43 12.29 4.89
N ALA A 125 -14.98 11.51 5.90
CA ALA A 125 -14.31 12.05 7.07
C ALA A 125 -13.04 12.84 6.71
N VAL A 126 -12.23 12.30 5.80
CA VAL A 126 -11.04 12.95 5.21
C VAL A 126 -11.45 14.23 4.47
N GLY A 127 -12.50 14.14 3.66
CA GLY A 127 -13.03 15.29 2.94
C GLY A 127 -13.40 16.43 3.86
N ARG A 128 -14.12 16.15 4.95
CA ARG A 128 -14.50 17.14 5.97
C ARG A 128 -13.30 17.73 6.71
N PHE A 129 -12.28 16.91 6.99
CA PHE A 129 -11.02 17.37 7.54
C PHE A 129 -10.36 18.41 6.63
N TYR A 130 -10.22 18.11 5.34
CA TYR A 130 -9.62 19.02 4.36
C TYR A 130 -10.47 20.29 4.14
N ASP A 131 -11.81 20.18 4.12
CA ASP A 131 -12.69 21.36 4.07
C ASP A 131 -12.37 22.35 5.19
N THR A 132 -12.05 21.87 6.38
CA THR A 132 -11.69 22.71 7.53
C THR A 132 -10.25 23.21 7.41
N LEU A 133 -9.30 22.32 7.03
CA LEU A 133 -7.88 22.67 6.92
C LEU A 133 -7.64 23.81 5.92
N VAL A 134 -8.29 23.79 4.76
CA VAL A 134 -8.07 24.80 3.72
C VAL A 134 -8.64 26.18 4.10
N GLN A 135 -9.49 26.27 5.13
CA GLN A 135 -9.98 27.53 5.67
C GLN A 135 -9.02 28.17 6.68
N ILE A 136 -7.99 27.43 7.12
CA ILE A 136 -6.99 27.96 8.06
C ILE A 136 -6.01 28.84 7.27
N PRO A 137 -5.89 30.14 7.61
CA PRO A 137 -4.93 31.01 6.96
C PRO A 137 -3.50 30.44 7.08
N ASP A 138 -2.78 30.47 5.99
CA ASP A 138 -1.35 30.09 5.93
C ASP A 138 -1.05 28.66 6.45
N TYR A 139 -2.02 27.71 6.41
CA TYR A 139 -1.82 26.33 6.92
C TYR A 139 -0.58 25.64 6.31
N ARG A 140 -0.16 26.10 5.13
CA ARG A 140 1.01 25.56 4.43
C ARG A 140 2.33 25.93 5.12
N GLU A 141 2.34 27.00 5.91
CA GLU A 141 3.52 27.53 6.60
C GLU A 141 3.52 27.24 8.11
N LEU A 142 2.35 26.94 8.67
CA LEU A 142 2.23 26.61 10.10
C LEU A 142 2.95 25.30 10.43
N ASP A 143 3.42 25.16 11.65
CA ASP A 143 3.88 23.87 12.17
C ASP A 143 2.75 22.82 12.06
N ILE A 144 3.10 21.57 11.78
CA ILE A 144 2.12 20.48 11.56
C ILE A 144 1.16 20.39 12.75
N THR A 145 1.71 20.40 13.98
CA THR A 145 0.90 20.33 15.20
C THR A 145 -0.02 21.53 15.35
N VAL A 146 0.41 22.73 14.97
CA VAL A 146 -0.40 23.95 15.04
C VAL A 146 -1.56 23.88 14.06
N ALA A 147 -1.31 23.45 12.81
CA ALA A 147 -2.37 23.31 11.81
C ALA A 147 -3.38 22.22 12.22
N ALA A 148 -2.91 21.05 12.67
CA ALA A 148 -3.74 19.96 13.18
C ALA A 148 -4.63 20.43 14.35
N GLN A 149 -4.05 21.13 15.31
CA GLN A 149 -4.76 21.69 16.45
C GLN A 149 -5.85 22.69 16.06
N GLN A 150 -5.60 23.52 15.04
CA GLN A 150 -6.62 24.47 14.58
C GLN A 150 -7.83 23.77 13.93
N VAL A 151 -7.62 22.62 13.28
CA VAL A 151 -8.71 21.79 12.76
C VAL A 151 -9.48 21.12 13.90
N GLN A 152 -8.76 20.40 14.78
CA GLN A 152 -9.32 19.48 15.77
C GLN A 152 -9.82 20.18 17.05
N ARG A 153 -9.14 21.27 17.44
CA ARG A 153 -9.43 22.02 18.70
C ARG A 153 -9.41 21.09 19.93
N SER A 154 -8.44 20.16 19.95
CA SER A 154 -8.29 19.18 21.03
C SER A 154 -7.76 19.79 22.32
N ALA A 155 -7.82 19.03 23.42
CA ALA A 155 -7.27 19.44 24.71
C ALA A 155 -5.72 19.32 24.78
N TYR A 156 -5.09 18.64 23.79
CA TYR A 156 -3.66 18.32 23.78
C TYR A 156 -2.99 18.85 22.50
N PRO A 157 -2.72 20.17 22.41
CA PRO A 157 -2.30 20.81 21.16
C PRO A 157 -0.92 20.32 20.64
N GLU A 158 -0.03 19.85 21.50
CA GLU A 158 1.32 19.44 21.12
C GLU A 158 1.42 17.95 20.73
N ALA A 159 0.37 17.15 20.96
CA ALA A 159 0.41 15.70 20.78
C ALA A 159 0.61 15.28 19.32
N TYR A 160 0.21 16.10 18.36
CA TYR A 160 0.37 15.81 16.93
C TYR A 160 1.84 15.84 16.46
N ALA A 161 2.71 16.54 17.21
CA ALA A 161 4.14 16.66 16.88
C ALA A 161 4.86 15.30 16.97
N ASP A 162 4.42 14.41 17.86
CA ASP A 162 5.03 13.08 18.04
C ASP A 162 4.86 12.19 16.80
N HIS A 163 3.89 12.49 15.94
CA HIS A 163 3.56 11.73 14.73
C HIS A 163 4.07 12.38 13.44
N GLU A 164 4.68 13.56 13.52
CA GLU A 164 5.08 14.34 12.33
C GLU A 164 6.10 13.60 11.46
N ALA A 165 7.09 12.95 12.07
CA ALA A 165 8.14 12.25 11.33
C ALA A 165 7.55 11.10 10.48
N ASP A 166 6.75 10.24 11.08
CA ASP A 166 6.09 9.12 10.40
C ASP A 166 5.09 9.61 9.35
N ALA A 167 4.33 10.66 9.67
CA ALA A 167 3.40 11.28 8.74
C ALA A 167 4.09 11.87 7.50
N ARG A 168 5.29 12.46 7.64
CA ARG A 168 6.06 12.98 6.50
C ARG A 168 6.54 11.87 5.57
N VAL A 169 7.01 10.75 6.11
CA VAL A 169 7.44 9.58 5.33
C VAL A 169 6.27 9.01 4.55
N LEU A 170 5.14 8.75 5.21
CA LEU A 170 3.93 8.25 4.55
C LEU A 170 3.38 9.24 3.52
N ALA A 171 3.33 10.53 3.85
CA ALA A 171 2.85 11.56 2.93
C ALA A 171 3.70 11.64 1.67
N SER A 172 5.03 11.59 1.79
CA SER A 172 5.94 11.63 0.63
C SER A 172 5.71 10.43 -0.30
N ALA A 173 5.62 9.23 0.27
CA ALA A 173 5.35 8.01 -0.50
C ALA A 173 3.96 8.06 -1.16
N LEU A 174 2.90 8.26 -0.35
CA LEU A 174 1.51 8.18 -0.80
C LEU A 174 1.07 9.32 -1.73
N SER A 175 1.75 10.48 -1.69
CA SER A 175 1.53 11.56 -2.66
C SER A 175 2.36 11.41 -3.94
N GLY A 176 3.01 10.26 -4.16
CA GLY A 176 3.80 9.97 -5.35
C GLY A 176 5.14 10.72 -5.44
N ASN A 177 5.51 11.50 -4.42
CA ASN A 177 6.77 12.26 -4.42
C ASN A 177 8.01 11.38 -4.21
N SER A 178 7.82 10.16 -3.72
CA SER A 178 8.86 9.15 -3.55
C SER A 178 8.42 7.87 -4.27
N PRO A 179 8.83 7.68 -5.54
CA PRO A 179 8.51 6.50 -6.33
C PRO A 179 8.91 5.20 -5.63
N ALA A 180 8.10 4.16 -5.73
CA ALA A 180 8.34 2.83 -5.15
C ALA A 180 8.60 2.82 -3.63
N ALA A 181 8.27 3.90 -2.91
CA ALA A 181 8.61 4.07 -1.50
C ALA A 181 7.67 3.31 -0.55
N LEU A 182 6.41 3.04 -0.93
CA LEU A 182 5.48 2.25 -0.11
C LEU A 182 5.41 0.81 -0.62
N THR A 183 5.59 -0.14 0.28
CA THR A 183 5.36 -1.57 0.01
C THR A 183 4.61 -2.22 1.16
N CYS A 184 3.77 -3.21 0.85
CA CYS A 184 3.10 -4.04 1.86
C CYS A 184 3.59 -5.47 1.74
N SER A 185 4.07 -6.04 2.84
CA SER A 185 4.29 -7.48 2.99
C SER A 185 2.98 -8.11 3.46
N ILE A 186 2.33 -8.84 2.58
CA ILE A 186 1.04 -9.47 2.82
C ILE A 186 1.14 -10.98 2.63
N ARG A 187 0.24 -11.72 3.27
CA ARG A 187 0.13 -13.16 3.03
C ARG A 187 -0.61 -13.39 1.73
N ALA A 188 -0.04 -14.20 0.85
CA ALA A 188 -0.80 -14.65 -0.32
C ALA A 188 -2.02 -15.44 0.15
N ALA A 189 -3.20 -14.85 0.09
CA ALA A 189 -4.44 -15.50 0.44
C ALA A 189 -4.82 -16.52 -0.65
N SER A 190 -5.57 -17.56 -0.24
CA SER A 190 -6.24 -18.44 -1.19
C SER A 190 -7.58 -17.80 -1.57
N TYR A 191 -7.81 -17.68 -2.85
CA TYR A 191 -9.05 -17.13 -3.39
C TYR A 191 -9.77 -18.19 -4.19
N GLU A 192 -11.10 -18.13 -4.23
CA GLU A 192 -11.88 -18.93 -5.17
C GLU A 192 -11.65 -18.46 -6.60
N ALA A 193 -11.62 -19.41 -7.54
CA ALA A 193 -11.55 -19.10 -8.96
C ALA A 193 -12.81 -18.33 -9.38
N GLN A 194 -12.65 -17.34 -10.23
CA GLN A 194 -13.73 -16.54 -10.79
C GLN A 194 -13.75 -16.67 -12.31
N VAL A 195 -14.91 -16.57 -12.89
CA VAL A 195 -15.09 -16.49 -14.34
C VAL A 195 -15.23 -15.02 -14.73
N GLU A 196 -14.88 -14.75 -15.97
CA GLU A 196 -15.14 -13.47 -16.61
C GLU A 196 -16.64 -13.24 -16.74
N GLU A 197 -17.09 -12.05 -16.43
CA GLU A 197 -18.47 -11.63 -16.55
C GLU A 197 -18.71 -10.86 -17.88
N PRO A 198 -19.97 -10.51 -18.24
CA PRO A 198 -20.28 -9.93 -19.55
C PRO A 198 -19.54 -8.64 -19.91
N ASP A 199 -19.03 -7.89 -18.94
CA ASP A 199 -18.21 -6.67 -19.14
C ASP A 199 -16.73 -6.97 -19.41
N GLY A 200 -16.33 -8.23 -19.39
CA GLY A 200 -14.95 -8.67 -19.62
C GLY A 200 -14.06 -8.67 -18.39
N LEU A 201 -14.62 -8.51 -17.20
CA LEU A 201 -13.88 -8.56 -15.93
C LEU A 201 -14.39 -9.68 -15.02
N THR A 202 -13.48 -10.23 -14.21
CA THR A 202 -13.90 -11.03 -13.04
C THR A 202 -14.47 -10.11 -11.96
N ALA A 203 -15.30 -10.64 -11.06
CA ALA A 203 -15.89 -9.84 -9.97
C ALA A 203 -14.82 -9.12 -9.11
N ARG A 204 -13.66 -9.75 -8.91
CA ARG A 204 -12.55 -9.16 -8.14
C ARG A 204 -11.89 -8.00 -8.90
N ALA A 205 -11.63 -8.15 -10.19
CA ALA A 205 -11.08 -7.07 -11.01
C ALA A 205 -12.06 -5.90 -11.13
N ARG A 206 -13.36 -6.21 -11.24
CA ARG A 206 -14.41 -5.19 -11.24
C ARG A 206 -14.44 -4.42 -9.91
N ALA A 207 -14.30 -5.09 -8.77
CA ALA A 207 -14.23 -4.40 -7.47
C ALA A 207 -13.05 -3.42 -7.41
N VAL A 208 -11.89 -3.77 -7.98
CA VAL A 208 -10.75 -2.84 -8.10
C VAL A 208 -11.11 -1.65 -8.99
N ARG A 209 -11.73 -1.87 -10.15
CA ARG A 209 -12.17 -0.79 -11.05
C ARG A 209 -13.14 0.14 -10.35
N ASP A 210 -14.18 -0.41 -9.73
CA ASP A 210 -15.23 0.37 -9.09
C ASP A 210 -14.69 1.23 -7.93
N GLU A 211 -13.72 0.71 -7.18
CA GLU A 211 -13.06 1.48 -6.13
C GLU A 211 -12.09 2.54 -6.67
N LEU A 212 -11.39 2.26 -7.77
CA LEU A 212 -10.59 3.28 -8.45
C LEU A 212 -11.47 4.43 -8.94
N ASP A 213 -12.60 4.12 -9.60
CA ASP A 213 -13.56 5.10 -10.10
C ASP A 213 -14.21 5.92 -8.95
N ALA A 214 -14.44 5.29 -7.80
CA ALA A 214 -14.99 5.96 -6.63
C ALA A 214 -13.97 6.85 -5.89
N THR A 215 -12.67 6.50 -5.98
CA THR A 215 -11.59 7.16 -5.26
C THR A 215 -10.95 8.28 -6.08
N PHE A 216 -10.81 8.09 -7.38
CA PHE A 216 -10.10 8.99 -8.29
C PHE A 216 -11.00 9.36 -9.46
N SER A 217 -11.24 10.65 -9.64
CA SER A 217 -12.07 11.14 -10.74
C SER A 217 -11.28 11.21 -12.06
N GLY A 218 -11.94 10.83 -13.15
CA GLY A 218 -11.41 11.05 -14.50
C GLY A 218 -10.24 10.14 -14.90
N LEU A 219 -10.02 9.02 -14.22
CA LEU A 219 -9.02 8.04 -14.65
C LEU A 219 -9.40 7.44 -16.01
N GLU A 220 -8.42 7.32 -16.91
CA GLU A 220 -8.55 6.52 -18.12
C GLU A 220 -8.22 5.06 -17.78
N VAL A 221 -9.25 4.23 -17.58
CA VAL A 221 -9.10 2.81 -17.25
C VAL A 221 -9.45 1.96 -18.46
N SER A 222 -8.58 1.02 -18.81
CA SER A 222 -8.72 0.14 -19.97
C SER A 222 -8.13 -1.26 -19.69
N GLY A 223 -7.82 -2.02 -20.73
CA GLY A 223 -7.25 -3.37 -20.63
C GLY A 223 -8.31 -4.46 -20.46
N TYR A 224 -9.58 -4.14 -20.70
CA TYR A 224 -10.71 -5.08 -20.70
C TYR A 224 -11.78 -4.64 -21.71
N GLN A 225 -12.62 -5.57 -22.13
CA GLN A 225 -13.77 -5.27 -22.99
C GLN A 225 -14.86 -6.33 -22.83
N ALA A 226 -16.10 -5.97 -23.15
CA ALA A 226 -17.22 -6.91 -23.16
C ALA A 226 -16.93 -8.11 -24.09
N GLY A 227 -17.06 -9.33 -23.57
CA GLY A 227 -16.74 -10.56 -24.27
C GLY A 227 -15.27 -10.97 -24.25
N GLY A 228 -14.44 -10.27 -23.45
CA GLY A 228 -13.05 -10.60 -23.21
C GLY A 228 -12.07 -10.01 -24.23
N ILE A 229 -10.78 -10.03 -23.86
CA ILE A 229 -9.64 -9.67 -24.72
C ILE A 229 -8.93 -10.95 -25.18
N ASP A 230 -8.55 -11.03 -26.46
CA ASP A 230 -7.86 -12.20 -27.04
C ASP A 230 -6.49 -11.87 -27.66
N SER A 231 -6.10 -10.59 -27.68
CA SER A 231 -4.87 -10.11 -28.33
C SER A 231 -4.34 -8.83 -27.67
N GLY A 232 -3.14 -8.43 -28.06
CA GLY A 232 -2.52 -7.17 -27.61
C GLY A 232 -1.62 -7.30 -26.39
N HIS A 233 -1.64 -8.41 -25.66
CA HIS A 233 -0.80 -8.66 -24.48
C HIS A 233 0.11 -9.88 -24.64
N VAL A 234 1.04 -10.06 -23.72
CA VAL A 234 1.91 -11.25 -23.68
C VAL A 234 1.10 -12.53 -23.39
N SER A 235 1.58 -13.66 -23.88
CA SER A 235 0.95 -14.95 -23.60
C SER A 235 0.85 -15.19 -22.10
N GLY A 236 -0.37 -15.57 -21.65
CA GLY A 236 -0.67 -15.81 -20.23
C GLY A 236 -0.93 -14.54 -19.42
N SER A 237 -1.11 -13.41 -20.08
CA SER A 237 -1.49 -12.14 -19.43
C SER A 237 -2.82 -12.30 -18.69
N ALA A 238 -2.91 -11.65 -17.52
CA ALA A 238 -4.13 -11.61 -16.71
C ALA A 238 -5.30 -10.90 -17.41
N HIS A 239 -5.02 -10.06 -18.40
CA HIS A 239 -6.05 -9.42 -19.25
C HIS A 239 -6.90 -10.45 -20.00
N TYR A 240 -6.28 -11.55 -20.47
CA TYR A 240 -7.01 -12.63 -21.17
C TYR A 240 -7.93 -13.45 -20.27
N ASP A 241 -7.78 -13.32 -18.97
CA ASP A 241 -8.64 -13.96 -17.97
C ASP A 241 -9.62 -12.95 -17.31
N GLY A 242 -9.73 -11.72 -17.81
CA GLY A 242 -10.53 -10.64 -17.22
C GLY A 242 -10.09 -10.22 -15.81
N ARG A 243 -8.81 -10.44 -15.48
CA ARG A 243 -8.27 -10.20 -14.13
C ARG A 243 -7.38 -8.97 -14.03
N ALA A 244 -7.22 -8.18 -15.08
CA ALA A 244 -6.32 -7.05 -15.11
C ALA A 244 -6.98 -5.79 -15.65
N LEU A 245 -6.42 -4.65 -15.23
CA LEU A 245 -6.77 -3.30 -15.64
C LEU A 245 -5.49 -2.52 -15.90
N ASP A 246 -5.54 -1.59 -16.85
CA ASP A 246 -4.51 -0.59 -17.12
C ASP A 246 -5.08 0.80 -16.87
N VAL A 247 -4.42 1.58 -16.02
CA VAL A 247 -4.79 2.96 -15.67
C VAL A 247 -3.76 3.90 -16.27
N PHE A 248 -4.17 4.74 -17.23
CA PHE A 248 -3.25 5.51 -18.05
C PHE A 248 -2.91 6.90 -17.49
N PHE A 249 -1.61 7.24 -17.60
CA PHE A 249 -1.03 8.54 -17.25
C PHE A 249 -0.16 9.02 -18.41
N ARG A 250 -0.76 9.73 -19.37
CA ARG A 250 -0.13 10.13 -20.64
C ARG A 250 -0.12 11.64 -20.83
N PRO A 251 0.98 12.23 -21.33
CA PRO A 251 2.21 11.56 -21.77
C PRO A 251 3.09 11.08 -20.59
N HIS A 252 3.87 10.00 -20.79
CA HIS A 252 4.67 9.33 -19.75
C HIS A 252 5.85 10.17 -19.23
N ASP A 253 6.27 11.18 -19.97
CA ASP A 253 7.36 12.12 -19.64
C ASP A 253 6.87 13.37 -18.88
N ASP A 254 5.58 13.45 -18.56
CA ASP A 254 5.04 14.50 -17.70
C ASP A 254 5.27 14.12 -16.22
N PRO A 255 6.07 14.91 -15.47
CA PRO A 255 6.38 14.59 -14.07
C PRO A 255 5.16 14.57 -13.15
N GLU A 256 4.13 15.40 -13.41
CA GLU A 256 2.93 15.43 -12.58
C GLU A 256 2.08 14.19 -12.83
N LEU A 257 1.94 13.76 -14.09
CA LEU A 257 1.24 12.52 -14.42
C LEU A 257 1.99 11.30 -13.91
N ASN A 258 3.33 11.28 -13.98
CA ASN A 258 4.12 10.21 -13.38
C ASN A 258 3.90 10.15 -11.86
N ARG A 259 3.93 11.29 -11.17
CA ARG A 259 3.63 11.39 -9.74
C ARG A 259 2.22 10.86 -9.42
N SER A 260 1.20 11.26 -10.17
CA SER A 260 -0.18 10.78 -9.99
C SER A 260 -0.32 9.27 -10.22
N GLY A 261 0.41 8.72 -11.18
CA GLY A 261 0.51 7.27 -11.38
C GLY A 261 1.08 6.55 -10.15
N TRP A 262 2.09 7.13 -9.49
CA TRP A 262 2.62 6.59 -8.24
C TRP A 262 1.63 6.70 -7.07
N VAL A 263 0.77 7.73 -7.03
CA VAL A 263 -0.34 7.78 -6.04
C VAL A 263 -1.25 6.57 -6.21
N VAL A 264 -1.67 6.28 -7.44
CA VAL A 264 -2.55 5.12 -7.75
C VAL A 264 -1.83 3.80 -7.48
N ALA A 265 -0.56 3.65 -7.89
CA ALA A 265 0.22 2.44 -7.66
C ALA A 265 0.40 2.13 -6.16
N HIS A 266 0.71 3.14 -5.35
CA HIS A 266 0.82 2.98 -3.90
C HIS A 266 -0.54 2.73 -3.24
N TRP A 267 -1.62 3.37 -3.73
CA TRP A 267 -2.97 3.10 -3.25
C TRP A 267 -3.37 1.64 -3.49
N LEU A 268 -3.06 1.09 -4.67
CA LEU A 268 -3.32 -0.32 -5.00
C LEU A 268 -2.53 -1.28 -4.10
N VAL A 269 -1.25 -0.98 -3.83
CA VAL A 269 -0.41 -1.80 -2.93
C VAL A 269 -0.91 -1.71 -1.49
N ALA A 270 -1.33 -0.54 -1.01
CA ALA A 270 -1.89 -0.36 0.33
C ALA A 270 -3.20 -1.13 0.53
N ASN A 271 -3.99 -1.29 -0.52
CA ASN A 271 -5.27 -2.01 -0.52
C ASN A 271 -5.15 -3.46 -1.04
N ALA A 272 -3.93 -3.95 -1.29
CA ALA A 272 -3.72 -5.22 -2.00
C ALA A 272 -4.31 -6.44 -1.27
N ASP A 273 -4.20 -6.49 0.05
CA ASP A 273 -4.77 -7.59 0.84
C ASP A 273 -6.30 -7.62 0.72
N ARG A 274 -6.94 -6.49 0.91
CA ARG A 274 -8.40 -6.34 0.90
C ARG A 274 -9.01 -6.58 -0.49
N LEU A 275 -8.36 -6.10 -1.56
CA LEU A 275 -8.85 -6.19 -2.93
C LEU A 275 -8.37 -7.44 -3.67
N GLY A 276 -7.48 -8.22 -3.06
CA GLY A 276 -6.89 -9.39 -3.69
C GLY A 276 -5.98 -9.04 -4.88
N VAL A 277 -5.33 -7.88 -4.84
CA VAL A 277 -4.35 -7.47 -5.85
C VAL A 277 -3.16 -8.43 -5.83
N ALA A 278 -2.79 -8.96 -6.98
CA ALA A 278 -1.69 -9.90 -7.12
C ALA A 278 -0.42 -9.26 -7.68
N THR A 279 -0.57 -8.29 -8.58
CA THR A 279 0.55 -7.59 -9.23
C THR A 279 0.20 -6.12 -9.44
N VAL A 280 1.16 -5.25 -9.25
CA VAL A 280 1.14 -3.85 -9.71
C VAL A 280 2.43 -3.60 -10.46
N ILE A 281 2.35 -3.03 -11.68
CA ILE A 281 3.50 -2.62 -12.48
C ILE A 281 3.32 -1.17 -12.86
N TYR A 282 4.34 -0.36 -12.61
CA TYR A 282 4.39 1.03 -13.02
C TYR A 282 5.84 1.53 -13.07
N ASP A 283 6.12 2.44 -14.00
CA ASP A 283 7.41 3.15 -14.11
C ASP A 283 8.61 2.19 -14.07
N ALA A 284 8.55 1.11 -14.87
CA ALA A 284 9.54 0.03 -14.90
C ALA A 284 9.81 -0.64 -13.54
N GLN A 285 8.86 -0.58 -12.62
CA GLN A 285 8.90 -1.28 -11.33
C GLN A 285 7.73 -2.25 -11.22
N ILE A 286 7.94 -3.38 -10.53
CA ILE A 286 6.92 -4.39 -10.26
C ILE A 286 6.85 -4.73 -8.77
N TRP A 287 5.65 -4.71 -8.23
CA TRP A 287 5.31 -5.31 -6.94
C TRP A 287 4.39 -6.52 -7.16
N THR A 288 4.58 -7.58 -6.37
CA THR A 288 3.69 -8.75 -6.43
C THR A 288 3.39 -9.28 -5.04
N ALA A 289 2.13 -9.68 -4.78
CA ALA A 289 1.71 -10.28 -3.51
C ALA A 289 2.54 -11.50 -3.11
N ARG A 290 2.91 -12.36 -4.07
CA ARG A 290 3.73 -13.56 -3.84
C ARG A 290 5.16 -13.25 -3.39
N ARG A 291 5.69 -12.09 -3.72
CA ARG A 291 7.03 -11.62 -3.34
C ARG A 291 6.97 -10.28 -2.62
N SER A 292 5.86 -10.02 -1.95
CA SER A 292 5.59 -8.74 -1.30
C SER A 292 6.65 -8.34 -0.26
N ALA A 293 7.27 -9.31 0.42
CA ALA A 293 8.40 -9.06 1.31
C ALA A 293 9.68 -8.54 0.62
N GLN A 294 9.76 -8.61 -0.72
CA GLN A 294 10.88 -8.05 -1.49
C GLN A 294 10.60 -6.60 -1.95
N GLY A 295 9.39 -6.08 -1.71
CA GLY A 295 8.97 -4.77 -2.16
C GLY A 295 8.95 -4.63 -3.68
N TRP A 296 9.10 -3.39 -4.15
CA TRP A 296 9.23 -3.07 -5.55
C TRP A 296 10.57 -3.56 -6.12
N ARG A 297 10.55 -4.01 -7.35
CA ARG A 297 11.71 -4.57 -8.06
C ARG A 297 11.70 -4.06 -9.50
N PRO A 298 12.89 -3.94 -10.14
CA PRO A 298 12.92 -3.59 -11.55
C PRO A 298 12.06 -4.54 -12.39
N TYR A 299 11.24 -3.96 -13.25
CA TYR A 299 10.46 -4.68 -14.26
C TYR A 299 11.20 -4.66 -15.60
N ALA A 300 11.14 -5.76 -16.32
CA ALA A 300 11.57 -5.85 -17.71
C ALA A 300 10.55 -6.67 -18.51
N HIS A 301 10.04 -6.09 -19.58
CA HIS A 301 9.11 -6.79 -20.45
C HIS A 301 9.74 -8.05 -21.05
N PRO A 302 9.03 -9.20 -21.15
CA PRO A 302 9.58 -10.48 -21.61
C PRO A 302 10.20 -10.45 -23.02
N SER A 303 9.82 -9.51 -23.88
CA SER A 303 10.43 -9.34 -25.20
C SER A 303 11.85 -8.77 -25.15
N GLY A 304 12.29 -8.26 -24.00
CA GLY A 304 13.56 -7.53 -23.86
C GLY A 304 13.57 -6.13 -24.49
N ASN A 305 12.45 -5.65 -25.02
CA ASN A 305 12.35 -4.29 -25.54
C ASN A 305 12.22 -3.30 -24.38
N THR A 306 13.25 -2.48 -24.18
CA THR A 306 13.30 -1.45 -23.13
C THR A 306 13.04 -0.05 -23.65
N SER A 307 12.82 0.12 -24.98
CA SER A 307 12.63 1.43 -25.59
C SER A 307 11.17 1.82 -25.81
N ASP A 308 10.25 0.89 -25.61
CA ASP A 308 8.81 1.13 -25.76
C ASP A 308 8.22 1.48 -24.40
N PRO A 309 7.71 2.70 -24.21
CA PRO A 309 7.16 3.16 -22.92
C PRO A 309 6.01 2.30 -22.42
N THR A 310 5.11 1.86 -23.30
CA THR A 310 3.96 1.04 -22.92
C THR A 310 4.39 -0.36 -22.47
N LEU A 311 5.35 -0.98 -23.16
CA LEU A 311 5.89 -2.28 -22.75
C LEU A 311 6.66 -2.20 -21.42
N GLN A 312 7.21 -1.04 -21.07
CA GLN A 312 7.88 -0.80 -19.79
C GLN A 312 6.95 -0.24 -18.71
N HIS A 313 5.64 -0.08 -18.99
CA HIS A 313 4.64 0.48 -18.07
C HIS A 313 5.03 1.89 -17.57
N LEU A 314 5.60 2.73 -18.45
CA LEU A 314 5.92 4.11 -18.11
C LEU A 314 4.72 5.03 -18.23
N ASP A 315 3.72 4.66 -19.04
CA ASP A 315 2.53 5.44 -19.39
C ASP A 315 1.24 4.93 -18.74
N HIS A 316 1.30 3.85 -17.98
CA HIS A 316 0.13 3.30 -17.27
C HIS A 316 0.53 2.46 -16.05
N VAL A 317 -0.34 2.44 -15.07
CA VAL A 317 -0.31 1.48 -13.96
C VAL A 317 -1.08 0.24 -14.39
N HIS A 318 -0.38 -0.89 -14.52
CA HIS A 318 -1.00 -2.19 -14.66
C HIS A 318 -1.32 -2.77 -13.27
N VAL A 319 -2.53 -3.27 -13.10
CA VAL A 319 -2.92 -4.01 -11.90
C VAL A 319 -3.61 -5.31 -12.28
N ASP A 320 -3.19 -6.43 -11.68
CA ASP A 320 -3.96 -7.67 -11.76
C ASP A 320 -4.33 -8.20 -10.38
N VAL A 321 -5.41 -8.98 -10.35
CA VAL A 321 -5.94 -9.62 -9.15
C VAL A 321 -5.66 -11.12 -9.13
N ALA A 322 -5.70 -11.70 -7.93
CA ALA A 322 -5.46 -13.12 -7.72
C ALA A 322 -6.40 -13.99 -8.57
N ARG A 323 -5.84 -15.04 -9.20
CA ARG A 323 -6.59 -15.95 -10.06
C ARG A 323 -7.58 -16.79 -9.28
N GLY A 324 -7.22 -17.21 -8.08
CA GLY A 324 -7.92 -18.24 -7.34
C GLY A 324 -7.64 -19.66 -7.85
N SER A 325 -8.08 -20.64 -7.12
CA SER A 325 -7.92 -22.09 -7.41
C SER A 325 -9.16 -22.85 -6.95
#